data_2c7256e4aad852aba26f94b39940d34b
#
_entry.id   2c7256e4aad852aba26f94b39940d34b
#
_cell.length_a   1.000
_cell.length_b   1.000
_cell.length_c   1.000
_cell.angle_alpha   90.00
_cell.angle_beta   90.00
_cell.angle_gamma   90.00
#
_symmetry.space_group_name_H-M   'P 1'
#
loop_
_entity.id
_entity.type
_entity.pdbx_description
1 polymer ?
#
loop_
_entity_poly.entity_id
_entity_poly.type
_entity_poly.pdbx_seq_one_letter_code
_entity_poly.pdbx_strand_id
1 'polypeptide(L)'
;MIKKILIIIILVFISIILSICIGNVFISPKEIISIFIYKIFSPNLIANKINADIIFNIRLPRSILAFFVGASLSLTGIVMQSILRNPLASVYNLGISSGAGLGAALLIITGINFNQYFISAISTLFAFITIIFILFIAGRIDKYMNNNSIILAGIVISLFLYSLMSFFIYIFPKYSNRIILWQLGNLYLKNFLDILIIILITIIFLIVLMKYSTVLDIMTFGDTTSLSLGVNAKKMRIFFIIVSSFITAILVSFVGIIGFVDLVSPHIVRKIFGAKHIAAIPMSALFGGMLLNIADIFSRIMVQGANIPIGIVTALIGAPFFLYIFLNNKAAGNQK
;
A
#
# COMPACT_ATOMS: atom_id res chain seq x y z
N MET A 1 -2.67 -25.63 -9.27
CA MET A 1 -2.74 -24.14 -9.33
C MET A 1 -4.16 -23.65 -9.08
N ILE A 2 -5.17 -24.15 -9.81
CA ILE A 2 -6.59 -23.72 -9.68
C ILE A 2 -7.12 -23.81 -8.23
N LYS A 3 -6.89 -24.91 -7.52
CA LYS A 3 -7.32 -25.05 -6.11
C LYS A 3 -6.77 -23.95 -5.21
N LYS A 4 -5.49 -23.54 -5.38
CA LYS A 4 -4.87 -22.47 -4.58
C LYS A 4 -5.48 -21.10 -4.92
N ILE A 5 -5.82 -20.84 -6.19
CA ILE A 5 -6.49 -19.61 -6.63
C ILE A 5 -7.89 -19.54 -6.01
N LEU A 6 -8.64 -20.62 -6.06
CA LEU A 6 -9.98 -20.67 -5.47
C LEU A 6 -9.94 -20.40 -3.95
N ILE A 7 -8.97 -20.97 -3.24
CA ILE A 7 -8.78 -20.74 -1.81
C ILE A 7 -8.53 -19.26 -1.51
N ILE A 8 -7.64 -18.58 -2.25
CA ILE A 8 -7.37 -17.16 -1.98
C ILE A 8 -8.59 -16.28 -2.27
N ILE A 9 -9.35 -16.58 -3.32
CA ILE A 9 -10.60 -15.87 -3.63
C ILE A 9 -11.60 -16.03 -2.49
N ILE A 10 -11.79 -17.26 -1.99
CA ILE A 10 -12.67 -17.52 -0.85
C ILE A 10 -12.19 -16.74 0.39
N LEU A 11 -10.90 -16.76 0.68
CA LEU A 11 -10.34 -16.03 1.83
C LEU A 11 -10.52 -14.51 1.70
N VAL A 12 -10.41 -13.96 0.49
CA VAL A 12 -10.71 -12.54 0.22
C VAL A 12 -12.18 -12.24 0.53
N PHE A 13 -13.12 -13.04 0.03
CA PHE A 13 -14.54 -12.86 0.33
C PHE A 13 -14.82 -12.96 1.83
N ILE A 14 -14.24 -13.94 2.51
CA ILE A 14 -14.34 -14.09 3.97
C ILE A 14 -13.80 -12.85 4.67
N SER A 15 -12.65 -12.31 4.26
CA SER A 15 -12.06 -11.10 4.87
C SER A 15 -12.96 -9.87 4.72
N ILE A 16 -13.62 -9.70 3.57
CA ILE A 16 -14.56 -8.61 3.33
C ILE A 16 -15.81 -8.77 4.22
N ILE A 17 -16.37 -9.97 4.27
CA ILE A 17 -17.54 -10.26 5.13
C ILE A 17 -17.19 -10.00 6.60
N LEU A 18 -16.05 -10.50 7.07
CA LEU A 18 -15.58 -10.26 8.43
C LEU A 18 -15.36 -8.77 8.71
N SER A 19 -14.83 -8.01 7.75
CA SER A 19 -14.65 -6.57 7.88
C SER A 19 -15.98 -5.81 8.02
N ILE A 20 -17.05 -6.31 7.41
CA ILE A 20 -18.41 -5.75 7.57
C ILE A 20 -19.04 -6.18 8.90
N CYS A 21 -18.85 -7.43 9.32
CA CYS A 21 -19.41 -7.96 10.57
C CYS A 21 -18.76 -7.33 11.81
N ILE A 22 -17.43 -7.24 11.83
CA ILE A 22 -16.61 -6.94 13.01
C ILE A 22 -16.28 -5.45 13.07
N GLY A 23 -16.51 -4.85 14.22
CA GLY A 23 -16.17 -3.46 14.56
C GLY A 23 -16.62 -3.16 15.99
N ASN A 24 -16.66 -1.90 16.40
CA ASN A 24 -17.09 -1.52 17.76
C ASN A 24 -18.48 -2.09 18.17
N VAL A 25 -19.34 -2.30 17.19
CA VAL A 25 -20.60 -3.03 17.34
C VAL A 25 -20.55 -4.25 16.44
N PHE A 26 -20.83 -5.43 16.96
CA PHE A 26 -20.91 -6.65 16.15
C PHE A 26 -22.27 -6.71 15.44
N ILE A 27 -22.23 -6.91 14.11
CA ILE A 27 -23.44 -7.12 13.29
C ILE A 27 -23.38 -8.54 12.75
N SER A 28 -24.42 -9.34 13.04
CA SER A 28 -24.42 -10.73 12.65
C SER A 28 -24.49 -10.92 11.13
N PRO A 29 -23.88 -11.97 10.55
CA PRO A 29 -23.98 -12.26 9.12
C PRO A 29 -25.42 -12.40 8.63
N LYS A 30 -26.31 -12.96 9.45
CA LYS A 30 -27.74 -13.07 9.10
C LYS A 30 -28.40 -11.72 8.95
N GLU A 31 -28.10 -10.79 9.85
CA GLU A 31 -28.62 -9.42 9.79
C GLU A 31 -28.06 -8.66 8.58
N ILE A 32 -26.77 -8.83 8.27
CA ILE A 32 -26.16 -8.24 7.07
C ILE A 32 -26.89 -8.71 5.82
N ILE A 33 -27.09 -10.01 5.66
CA ILE A 33 -27.80 -10.58 4.50
C ILE A 33 -29.22 -10.01 4.42
N SER A 34 -29.95 -9.95 5.53
CA SER A 34 -31.30 -9.38 5.55
C SER A 34 -31.31 -7.91 5.15
N ILE A 35 -30.38 -7.10 5.66
CA ILE A 35 -30.25 -5.68 5.31
C ILE A 35 -29.95 -5.51 3.82
N PHE A 36 -29.06 -6.33 3.22
CA PHE A 36 -28.79 -6.28 1.78
C PHE A 36 -30.05 -6.65 0.95
N ILE A 37 -30.76 -7.71 1.34
CA ILE A 37 -31.99 -8.12 0.64
C ILE A 37 -33.07 -7.01 0.73
N TYR A 38 -33.31 -6.50 1.94
CA TYR A 38 -34.29 -5.42 2.10
C TYR A 38 -33.89 -4.13 1.38
N LYS A 39 -32.61 -3.79 1.34
CA LYS A 39 -32.13 -2.60 0.60
C LYS A 39 -32.45 -2.68 -0.89
N ILE A 40 -32.39 -3.89 -1.47
CA ILE A 40 -32.63 -4.11 -2.90
C ILE A 40 -34.11 -4.22 -3.21
N PHE A 41 -34.87 -5.00 -2.42
CA PHE A 41 -36.25 -5.38 -2.74
C PHE A 41 -37.31 -4.58 -1.99
N SER A 42 -37.02 -4.09 -0.79
CA SER A 42 -38.03 -3.44 0.07
C SER A 42 -37.39 -2.48 1.08
N PRO A 43 -36.85 -1.33 0.64
CA PRO A 43 -36.05 -0.43 1.51
C PRO A 43 -36.80 0.06 2.76
N ASN A 44 -38.12 0.14 2.71
CA ASN A 44 -38.95 0.60 3.81
C ASN A 44 -39.10 -0.43 4.95
N LEU A 45 -38.74 -1.70 4.72
CA LEU A 45 -38.87 -2.80 5.69
C LEU A 45 -37.57 -3.10 6.46
N ILE A 46 -36.57 -2.25 6.36
CA ILE A 46 -35.33 -2.41 7.11
C ILE A 46 -35.62 -2.21 8.59
N ALA A 47 -35.56 -3.31 9.35
CA ALA A 47 -35.87 -3.32 10.79
C ALA A 47 -34.90 -2.48 11.61
N ASN A 48 -33.61 -2.51 11.26
CA ASN A 48 -32.58 -1.76 11.96
C ASN A 48 -31.86 -0.78 11.01
N LYS A 49 -32.42 0.44 10.93
CA LYS A 49 -31.86 1.52 10.08
C LYS A 49 -30.45 1.93 10.50
N ILE A 50 -30.13 1.91 11.82
CA ILE A 50 -28.81 2.28 12.33
C ILE A 50 -27.75 1.30 11.81
N ASN A 51 -28.01 -0.02 11.89
CA ASN A 51 -27.08 -1.01 11.38
C ASN A 51 -26.93 -0.95 9.86
N ALA A 52 -28.01 -0.63 9.15
CA ALA A 52 -27.94 -0.40 7.71
C ALA A 52 -27.04 0.80 7.36
N ASP A 53 -27.16 1.91 8.07
CA ASP A 53 -26.33 3.09 7.87
C ASP A 53 -24.85 2.78 8.20
N ILE A 54 -24.59 2.04 9.27
CA ILE A 54 -23.23 1.59 9.62
C ILE A 54 -22.63 0.72 8.51
N ILE A 55 -23.41 -0.19 7.95
CA ILE A 55 -22.95 -1.08 6.87
C ILE A 55 -22.66 -0.28 5.61
N PHE A 56 -23.61 0.47 5.09
CA PHE A 56 -23.52 1.09 3.77
C PHE A 56 -22.66 2.36 3.75
N ASN A 57 -22.70 3.15 4.81
CA ASN A 57 -22.02 4.44 4.85
C ASN A 57 -20.65 4.40 5.54
N ILE A 58 -20.36 3.35 6.35
CA ILE A 58 -19.10 3.28 7.11
C ILE A 58 -18.31 2.03 6.73
N ARG A 59 -18.86 0.81 6.95
CA ARG A 59 -18.05 -0.42 6.89
C ARG A 59 -17.75 -0.89 5.48
N LEU A 60 -18.75 -0.91 4.61
CA LEU A 60 -18.57 -1.38 3.23
C LEU A 60 -17.62 -0.47 2.45
N PRO A 61 -17.77 0.88 2.44
CA PRO A 61 -16.83 1.77 1.79
C PRO A 61 -15.41 1.63 2.34
N ARG A 62 -15.26 1.52 3.65
CA ARG A 62 -13.97 1.35 4.32
C ARG A 62 -13.31 0.02 3.97
N SER A 63 -14.06 -1.08 3.92
CA SER A 63 -13.54 -2.40 3.54
C SER A 63 -13.10 -2.43 2.08
N ILE A 64 -13.87 -1.81 1.17
CA ILE A 64 -13.50 -1.67 -0.24
C ILE A 64 -12.21 -0.84 -0.37
N LEU A 65 -12.15 0.30 0.32
CA LEU A 65 -10.96 1.15 0.35
C LEU A 65 -9.73 0.38 0.84
N ALA A 66 -9.85 -0.32 1.98
CA ALA A 66 -8.78 -1.15 2.53
C ALA A 66 -8.30 -2.19 1.53
N PHE A 67 -9.23 -2.90 0.88
CA PHE A 67 -8.89 -3.91 -0.11
C PHE A 67 -8.09 -3.32 -1.28
N PHE A 68 -8.55 -2.25 -1.90
CA PHE A 68 -7.87 -1.68 -3.07
C PHE A 68 -6.56 -0.97 -2.72
N VAL A 69 -6.47 -0.32 -1.56
CA VAL A 69 -5.19 0.22 -1.06
C VAL A 69 -4.18 -0.90 -0.82
N GLY A 70 -4.58 -1.98 -0.13
CA GLY A 70 -3.72 -3.13 0.11
C GLY A 70 -3.28 -3.84 -1.17
N ALA A 71 -4.20 -3.97 -2.14
CA ALA A 71 -3.91 -4.52 -3.46
C ALA A 71 -2.86 -3.66 -4.20
N SER A 72 -3.06 -2.34 -4.26
CA SER A 72 -2.11 -1.42 -4.90
C SER A 72 -0.73 -1.46 -4.26
N LEU A 73 -0.65 -1.41 -2.93
CA LEU A 73 0.63 -1.49 -2.21
C LEU A 73 1.34 -2.80 -2.49
N SER A 74 0.62 -3.92 -2.51
CA SER A 74 1.20 -5.21 -2.85
C SER A 74 1.69 -5.28 -4.30
N LEU A 75 0.97 -4.65 -5.24
CA LEU A 75 1.39 -4.54 -6.64
C LEU A 75 2.67 -3.69 -6.77
N THR A 76 2.79 -2.58 -6.05
CA THR A 76 4.04 -1.79 -6.06
C THR A 76 5.19 -2.59 -5.45
N GLY A 77 4.94 -3.32 -4.37
CA GLY A 77 5.93 -4.18 -3.71
C GLY A 77 6.48 -5.27 -4.62
N ILE A 78 5.61 -6.02 -5.33
CA ILE A 78 6.08 -7.10 -6.22
C ILE A 78 6.96 -6.56 -7.34
N VAL A 79 6.65 -5.38 -7.87
CA VAL A 79 7.45 -4.69 -8.89
C VAL A 79 8.81 -4.29 -8.32
N MET A 80 8.82 -3.57 -7.19
CA MET A 80 10.06 -3.06 -6.59
C MET A 80 11.03 -4.18 -6.21
N GLN A 81 10.50 -5.25 -5.60
CA GLN A 81 11.31 -6.42 -5.27
C GLN A 81 11.91 -7.10 -6.51
N SER A 82 11.19 -7.10 -7.64
CA SER A 82 11.66 -7.72 -8.88
C SER A 82 12.73 -6.88 -9.57
N ILE A 83 12.46 -5.58 -9.80
CA ILE A 83 13.39 -4.71 -10.54
C ILE A 83 14.66 -4.38 -9.77
N LEU A 84 14.57 -4.31 -8.43
CA LEU A 84 15.72 -4.09 -7.55
C LEU A 84 16.34 -5.40 -7.08
N ARG A 85 15.78 -6.55 -7.41
CA ARG A 85 16.26 -7.88 -7.03
C ARG A 85 16.58 -7.99 -5.53
N ASN A 86 15.71 -7.36 -4.74
CA ASN A 86 15.86 -7.31 -3.29
C ASN A 86 14.48 -7.52 -2.64
N PRO A 87 14.29 -8.57 -1.84
CA PRO A 87 13.01 -8.84 -1.18
C PRO A 87 12.60 -7.76 -0.16
N LEU A 88 13.55 -6.91 0.26
CA LEU A 88 13.34 -5.77 1.16
C LEU A 88 13.04 -4.47 0.41
N ALA A 89 13.03 -4.50 -0.92
CA ALA A 89 12.78 -3.30 -1.70
C ALA A 89 11.32 -2.88 -1.59
N SER A 90 11.12 -1.64 -1.18
CA SER A 90 9.86 -0.96 -1.05
C SER A 90 9.95 0.42 -1.70
N VAL A 91 8.83 0.90 -2.21
CA VAL A 91 8.72 2.26 -2.73
C VAL A 91 8.93 3.29 -1.60
N TYR A 92 8.57 2.93 -0.37
CA TYR A 92 8.80 3.77 0.81
C TYR A 92 10.28 4.03 1.08
N ASN A 93 11.15 3.05 0.83
CA ASN A 93 12.60 3.19 0.98
C ASN A 93 13.21 4.17 -0.03
N LEU A 94 12.45 4.54 -1.07
CA LEU A 94 12.82 5.58 -2.05
C LEU A 94 12.29 6.97 -1.68
N GLY A 95 11.99 7.24 -0.42
CA GLY A 95 11.67 8.58 0.07
C GLY A 95 10.28 9.13 -0.25
N ILE A 96 9.40 8.33 -0.85
CA ILE A 96 8.06 8.78 -1.23
C ILE A 96 7.23 9.21 -0.02
N SER A 97 7.30 8.42 1.06
CA SER A 97 6.59 8.74 2.29
C SER A 97 7.10 10.03 2.94
N SER A 98 8.42 10.21 2.97
CA SER A 98 9.05 11.41 3.54
C SER A 98 8.72 12.65 2.71
N GLY A 99 8.74 12.53 1.37
CA GLY A 99 8.33 13.61 0.47
C GLY A 99 6.87 13.98 0.62
N ALA A 100 5.97 12.99 0.59
CA ALA A 100 4.53 13.22 0.81
C ALA A 100 4.25 13.85 2.18
N GLY A 101 4.92 13.33 3.22
CA GLY A 101 4.80 13.84 4.59
C GLY A 101 5.26 15.28 4.74
N LEU A 102 6.37 15.64 4.09
CA LEU A 102 6.85 17.03 4.06
C LEU A 102 5.84 17.94 3.36
N GLY A 103 5.31 17.54 2.19
CA GLY A 103 4.28 18.30 1.49
C GLY A 103 3.02 18.54 2.32
N ALA A 104 2.54 17.52 3.01
CA ALA A 104 1.41 17.64 3.95
C ALA A 104 1.75 18.53 5.14
N ALA A 105 2.93 18.36 5.75
CA ALA A 105 3.37 19.12 6.91
C ALA A 105 3.43 20.61 6.60
N LEU A 106 4.00 21.00 5.46
CA LEU A 106 4.08 22.41 5.02
C LEU A 106 2.70 23.07 4.94
N LEU A 107 1.68 22.35 4.45
CA LEU A 107 0.31 22.89 4.41
C LEU A 107 -0.33 22.94 5.81
N ILE A 108 -0.13 21.91 6.62
CA ILE A 108 -0.70 21.84 7.97
C ILE A 108 -0.18 22.98 8.87
N ILE A 109 1.10 23.34 8.75
CA ILE A 109 1.76 24.38 9.53
C ILE A 109 1.18 25.78 9.22
N THR A 110 0.67 26.04 8.01
CA THR A 110 0.04 27.32 7.70
C THR A 110 -1.17 27.61 8.59
N GLY A 111 -1.76 26.58 9.22
CA GLY A 111 -2.99 26.70 10.01
C GLY A 111 -4.26 26.93 9.18
N ILE A 112 -4.14 27.02 7.87
CA ILE A 112 -5.27 27.19 6.95
C ILE A 112 -5.98 25.83 6.79
N ASN A 113 -7.30 25.83 6.82
CA ASN A 113 -8.09 24.64 6.54
C ASN A 113 -8.22 24.43 5.03
N PHE A 114 -7.17 23.87 4.43
CA PHE A 114 -7.24 23.45 3.04
C PHE A 114 -8.18 22.28 2.84
N ASN A 115 -8.83 22.24 1.67
CA ASN A 115 -9.58 21.06 1.25
C ASN A 115 -8.63 19.86 1.18
N GLN A 116 -9.13 18.67 1.57
CA GLN A 116 -8.36 17.44 1.55
C GLN A 116 -7.74 17.14 0.19
N TYR A 117 -8.44 17.43 -0.91
CA TYR A 117 -7.90 17.24 -2.27
C TYR A 117 -6.66 18.11 -2.54
N PHE A 118 -6.64 19.32 -2.00
CA PHE A 118 -5.48 20.20 -2.14
C PHE A 118 -4.27 19.64 -1.36
N ILE A 119 -4.49 19.18 -0.13
CA ILE A 119 -3.45 18.53 0.67
C ILE A 119 -2.93 17.29 -0.06
N SER A 120 -3.84 16.46 -0.60
CA SER A 120 -3.46 15.26 -1.35
C SER A 120 -2.69 15.59 -2.62
N ALA A 121 -3.08 16.61 -3.37
CA ALA A 121 -2.37 17.05 -4.58
C ALA A 121 -0.95 17.52 -4.29
N ILE A 122 -0.77 18.37 -3.26
CA ILE A 122 0.56 18.85 -2.86
C ILE A 122 1.43 17.72 -2.30
N SER A 123 0.87 16.84 -1.46
CA SER A 123 1.60 15.67 -0.94
C SER A 123 2.07 14.75 -2.07
N THR A 124 1.19 14.48 -3.06
CA THR A 124 1.54 13.70 -4.26
C THR A 124 2.63 14.39 -5.07
N LEU A 125 2.55 15.69 -5.27
CA LEU A 125 3.55 16.48 -6.00
C LEU A 125 4.92 16.40 -5.32
N PHE A 126 4.99 16.61 -4.00
CA PHE A 126 6.24 16.51 -3.24
C PHE A 126 6.84 15.10 -3.27
N ALA A 127 6.02 14.07 -3.15
CA ALA A 127 6.45 12.68 -3.29
C ALA A 127 7.03 12.42 -4.68
N PHE A 128 6.38 12.94 -5.73
CA PHE A 128 6.82 12.76 -7.11
C PHE A 128 8.10 13.54 -7.42
N ILE A 129 8.23 14.76 -6.93
CA ILE A 129 9.49 15.54 -7.01
C ILE A 129 10.62 14.80 -6.31
N THR A 130 10.35 14.21 -5.14
CA THR A 130 11.33 13.44 -4.38
C THR A 130 11.90 12.28 -5.20
N ILE A 131 11.05 11.49 -5.85
CA ILE A 131 11.55 10.35 -6.64
C ILE A 131 12.34 10.79 -7.87
N ILE A 132 11.90 11.85 -8.56
CA ILE A 132 12.65 12.42 -9.69
C ILE A 132 14.02 12.89 -9.21
N PHE A 133 14.10 13.55 -8.07
CA PHE A 133 15.35 14.01 -7.48
C PHE A 133 16.27 12.85 -7.10
N ILE A 134 15.72 11.78 -6.52
CA ILE A 134 16.48 10.55 -6.20
C ILE A 134 17.04 9.90 -7.46
N LEU A 135 16.21 9.75 -8.51
CA LEU A 135 16.67 9.19 -9.78
C LEU A 135 17.72 10.08 -10.46
N PHE A 136 17.61 11.39 -10.35
CA PHE A 136 18.62 12.33 -10.83
C PHE A 136 19.95 12.14 -10.10
N ILE A 137 19.97 12.09 -8.76
CA ILE A 137 21.17 11.85 -7.95
C ILE A 137 21.75 10.47 -8.23
N ALA A 138 20.94 9.41 -8.24
CA ALA A 138 21.39 8.06 -8.53
C ALA A 138 22.06 7.98 -9.90
N GLY A 139 21.52 8.66 -10.92
CA GLY A 139 22.12 8.74 -12.26
C GLY A 139 23.42 9.55 -12.33
N ARG A 140 23.66 10.47 -11.39
CA ARG A 140 24.94 11.21 -11.26
C ARG A 140 26.00 10.39 -10.55
N ILE A 141 25.60 9.55 -9.56
CA ILE A 141 26.51 8.65 -8.84
C ILE A 141 26.93 7.49 -9.74
N ASP A 142 25.95 6.90 -10.46
CA ASP A 142 26.19 5.75 -11.31
C ASP A 142 25.41 5.85 -12.63
N LYS A 143 26.17 5.97 -13.73
CA LYS A 143 25.61 6.08 -15.08
C LYS A 143 24.72 4.88 -15.48
N TYR A 144 24.98 3.70 -14.91
CA TYR A 144 24.21 2.48 -15.18
C TYR A 144 22.97 2.35 -14.28
N MET A 145 22.84 3.23 -13.27
CA MET A 145 21.73 3.22 -12.32
C MET A 145 21.54 1.86 -11.65
N ASN A 146 22.65 1.32 -11.11
CA ASN A 146 22.61 0.08 -10.36
C ASN A 146 21.67 0.16 -9.16
N ASN A 147 21.12 -0.97 -8.78
CA ASN A 147 20.13 -1.06 -7.69
C ASN A 147 20.63 -0.43 -6.38
N ASN A 148 21.90 -0.67 -6.03
CA ASN A 148 22.52 -0.14 -4.80
C ASN A 148 22.58 1.39 -4.81
N SER A 149 22.91 2.01 -5.94
CA SER A 149 22.98 3.48 -6.07
C SER A 149 21.58 4.12 -5.90
N ILE A 150 20.55 3.49 -6.46
CA ILE A 150 19.16 3.96 -6.31
C ILE A 150 18.71 3.84 -4.84
N ILE A 151 18.94 2.69 -4.22
CA ILE A 151 18.56 2.44 -2.83
C ILE A 151 19.30 3.40 -1.89
N LEU A 152 20.63 3.56 -2.08
CA LEU A 152 21.44 4.45 -1.24
C LEU A 152 20.97 5.91 -1.36
N ALA A 153 20.77 6.41 -2.59
CA ALA A 153 20.24 7.75 -2.82
C ALA A 153 18.86 7.92 -2.15
N GLY A 154 17.99 6.91 -2.27
CA GLY A 154 16.69 6.88 -1.63
C GLY A 154 16.77 7.00 -0.11
N ILE A 155 17.62 6.22 0.54
CA ILE A 155 17.81 6.24 2.00
C ILE A 155 18.32 7.60 2.46
N VAL A 156 19.35 8.15 1.82
CA VAL A 156 19.95 9.44 2.21
C VAL A 156 18.93 10.58 2.09
N ILE A 157 18.21 10.65 0.97
CA ILE A 157 17.18 11.68 0.76
C ILE A 157 16.00 11.49 1.73
N SER A 158 15.60 10.24 2.00
CA SER A 158 14.54 9.95 2.98
C SER A 158 14.90 10.46 4.37
N LEU A 159 16.13 10.21 4.82
CA LEU A 159 16.63 10.68 6.12
C LEU A 159 16.68 12.21 6.18
N PHE A 160 17.13 12.86 5.11
CA PHE A 160 17.15 14.32 5.02
C PHE A 160 15.74 14.92 5.13
N LEU A 161 14.79 14.42 4.32
CA LEU A 161 13.40 14.91 4.34
C LEU A 161 12.70 14.62 5.67
N TYR A 162 12.99 13.47 6.29
CA TYR A 162 12.47 13.12 7.61
C TYR A 162 13.02 14.07 8.69
N SER A 163 14.33 14.40 8.63
CA SER A 163 14.95 15.37 9.55
C SER A 163 14.35 16.75 9.39
N LEU A 164 14.12 17.19 8.14
CA LEU A 164 13.47 18.46 7.85
C LEU A 164 12.04 18.52 8.41
N MET A 165 11.29 17.44 8.25
CA MET A 165 9.95 17.32 8.80
C MET A 165 9.96 17.34 10.35
N SER A 166 10.91 16.65 10.98
CA SER A 166 11.09 16.66 12.44
C SER A 166 11.44 18.07 12.95
N PHE A 167 12.24 18.81 12.21
CA PHE A 167 12.53 20.20 12.47
C PHE A 167 11.26 21.07 12.46
N PHE A 168 10.39 20.89 11.47
CA PHE A 168 9.10 21.61 11.44
C PHE A 168 8.19 21.22 12.61
N ILE A 169 8.13 19.94 12.97
CA ILE A 169 7.35 19.47 14.15
C ILE A 169 7.85 20.16 15.43
N TYR A 170 9.17 20.32 15.56
CA TYR A 170 9.78 20.98 16.72
C TYR A 170 9.47 22.49 16.79
N ILE A 171 9.59 23.19 15.67
CA ILE A 171 9.33 24.65 15.62
C ILE A 171 7.84 24.99 15.75
N PHE A 172 6.97 24.10 15.25
CA PHE A 172 5.53 24.34 15.25
C PHE A 172 4.76 23.29 16.09
N PRO A 173 4.98 23.25 17.43
CA PRO A 173 4.42 22.21 18.29
C PRO A 173 2.88 22.18 18.30
N LYS A 174 2.22 23.30 18.02
CA LYS A 174 0.77 23.41 17.88
C LYS A 174 0.19 22.45 16.82
N TYR A 175 0.95 22.16 15.76
CA TYR A 175 0.51 21.34 14.64
C TYR A 175 1.10 19.93 14.66
N SER A 176 1.97 19.61 15.64
CA SER A 176 2.71 18.34 15.70
C SER A 176 1.80 17.12 15.69
N ASN A 177 0.75 17.13 16.50
CA ASN A 177 -0.20 16.02 16.58
C ASN A 177 -0.90 15.76 15.23
N ARG A 178 -1.32 16.82 14.53
CA ARG A 178 -1.98 16.70 13.22
C ARG A 178 -1.05 16.13 12.15
N ILE A 179 0.23 16.53 12.16
CA ILE A 179 1.25 16.02 11.24
C ILE A 179 1.52 14.53 11.53
N ILE A 180 1.71 14.17 12.80
CA ILE A 180 1.96 12.78 13.21
C ILE A 180 0.77 11.88 12.84
N LEU A 181 -0.46 12.29 13.15
CA LEU A 181 -1.66 11.52 12.82
C LEU A 181 -1.84 11.35 11.32
N TRP A 182 -1.48 12.36 10.51
CA TRP A 182 -1.51 12.23 9.06
C TRP A 182 -0.52 11.17 8.57
N GLN A 183 0.69 11.12 9.14
CA GLN A 183 1.71 10.13 8.78
C GLN A 183 1.33 8.71 9.14
N LEU A 184 0.69 8.50 10.30
CA LEU A 184 0.36 7.17 10.81
C LEU A 184 -0.65 6.41 9.95
N GLY A 185 -1.24 7.06 8.96
CA GLY A 185 -2.19 6.46 8.03
C GLY A 185 -3.54 6.16 8.64
N ASN A 186 -4.59 6.43 7.90
CA ASN A 186 -5.95 6.12 8.31
C ASN A 186 -6.84 5.77 7.11
N LEU A 187 -7.84 4.93 7.36
CA LEU A 187 -8.86 4.55 6.40
C LEU A 187 -10.22 5.19 6.78
N TYR A 188 -10.19 6.42 7.34
CA TYR A 188 -11.44 7.12 7.63
C TYR A 188 -12.24 7.38 6.36
N LEU A 189 -13.54 7.50 6.55
CA LEU A 189 -14.49 7.73 5.47
C LEU A 189 -14.01 8.85 4.56
N LYS A 190 -13.81 8.46 3.34
CA LYS A 190 -13.56 9.32 2.19
C LYS A 190 -14.86 9.46 1.41
N ASN A 191 -14.95 10.47 0.59
CA ASN A 191 -16.02 10.56 -0.37
C ASN A 191 -16.01 9.34 -1.31
N PHE A 192 -17.15 8.97 -1.85
CA PHE A 192 -17.24 7.87 -2.82
C PHE A 192 -16.29 8.04 -4.01
N LEU A 193 -16.05 9.28 -4.43
CA LEU A 193 -15.09 9.61 -5.48
C LEU A 193 -13.64 9.20 -5.13
N ASP A 194 -13.22 9.34 -3.87
CA ASP A 194 -11.87 8.96 -3.44
C ASP A 194 -11.66 7.45 -3.60
N ILE A 195 -12.68 6.67 -3.23
CA ILE A 195 -12.66 5.22 -3.37
C ILE A 195 -12.61 4.84 -4.84
N LEU A 196 -13.42 5.48 -5.68
CA LEU A 196 -13.44 5.23 -7.12
C LEU A 196 -12.09 5.52 -7.78
N ILE A 197 -11.43 6.62 -7.41
CA ILE A 197 -10.09 6.97 -7.90
C ILE A 197 -9.10 5.85 -7.57
N ILE A 198 -9.09 5.36 -6.33
CA ILE A 198 -8.19 4.30 -5.89
C ILE A 198 -8.48 2.98 -6.60
N ILE A 199 -9.75 2.64 -6.79
CA ILE A 199 -10.15 1.45 -7.58
C ILE A 199 -9.63 1.55 -9.01
N LEU A 200 -9.89 2.66 -9.70
CA LEU A 200 -9.49 2.86 -11.08
C LEU A 200 -7.96 2.79 -11.25
N ILE A 201 -7.21 3.47 -10.38
CA ILE A 201 -5.74 3.46 -10.41
C ILE A 201 -5.21 2.04 -10.17
N THR A 202 -5.79 1.29 -9.21
CA THR A 202 -5.39 -0.10 -8.92
C THR A 202 -5.62 -1.00 -10.15
N ILE A 203 -6.78 -0.90 -10.78
CA ILE A 203 -7.13 -1.72 -11.95
C ILE A 203 -6.22 -1.38 -13.13
N ILE A 204 -6.02 -0.09 -13.41
CA ILE A 204 -5.13 0.36 -14.49
C ILE A 204 -3.71 -0.17 -14.25
N PHE A 205 -3.21 -0.05 -13.01
CA PHE A 205 -1.88 -0.54 -12.66
C PHE A 205 -1.76 -2.05 -12.80
N LEU A 206 -2.76 -2.80 -12.35
CA LEU A 206 -2.81 -4.26 -12.52
C LEU A 206 -2.73 -4.62 -14.01
N ILE A 207 -3.51 -3.97 -14.87
CA ILE A 207 -3.49 -4.21 -16.33
C ILE A 207 -2.10 -3.91 -16.92
N VAL A 208 -1.51 -2.78 -16.55
CA VAL A 208 -0.15 -2.42 -16.99
C VAL A 208 0.85 -3.49 -16.58
N LEU A 209 0.84 -3.91 -15.31
CA LEU A 209 1.76 -4.93 -14.80
C LEU A 209 1.56 -6.29 -15.47
N MET A 210 0.33 -6.69 -15.74
CA MET A 210 0.04 -7.93 -16.47
C MET A 210 0.63 -7.90 -17.88
N LYS A 211 0.53 -6.77 -18.58
CA LYS A 211 1.14 -6.58 -19.91
C LYS A 211 2.67 -6.72 -19.87
N TYR A 212 3.31 -6.25 -18.81
CA TYR A 212 4.76 -6.28 -18.66
C TYR A 212 5.28 -7.44 -17.80
N SER A 213 4.44 -8.44 -17.49
CA SER A 213 4.79 -9.57 -16.62
C SER A 213 6.04 -10.33 -17.08
N THR A 214 6.16 -10.59 -18.37
CA THR A 214 7.32 -11.26 -18.98
C THR A 214 8.59 -10.40 -18.87
N VAL A 215 8.48 -9.09 -19.02
CA VAL A 215 9.59 -8.16 -18.86
C VAL A 215 10.09 -8.18 -17.40
N LEU A 216 9.18 -8.21 -16.44
CA LEU A 216 9.53 -8.35 -15.02
C LEU A 216 10.21 -9.70 -14.74
N ASP A 217 9.76 -10.81 -15.36
CA ASP A 217 10.42 -12.10 -15.25
C ASP A 217 11.87 -12.02 -15.77
N ILE A 218 12.07 -11.46 -16.96
CA ILE A 218 13.39 -11.29 -17.58
C ILE A 218 14.31 -10.44 -16.70
N MET A 219 13.84 -9.34 -16.11
CA MET A 219 14.63 -8.44 -15.26
C MET A 219 15.15 -9.12 -13.98
N THR A 220 14.51 -10.19 -13.51
CA THR A 220 15.01 -10.94 -12.33
C THR A 220 16.32 -11.66 -12.60
N PHE A 221 16.65 -12.01 -13.86
CA PHE A 221 17.88 -12.71 -14.22
C PHE A 221 19.12 -11.80 -14.30
N GLY A 222 18.96 -10.50 -14.16
CA GLY A 222 20.07 -9.53 -14.17
C GLY A 222 20.14 -8.70 -15.44
N ASP A 223 20.92 -7.62 -15.38
CA ASP A 223 20.93 -6.59 -16.41
C ASP A 223 21.57 -7.08 -17.73
N THR A 224 22.64 -7.85 -17.64
CA THR A 224 23.32 -8.45 -18.81
C THR A 224 22.42 -9.45 -19.53
N THR A 225 21.81 -10.36 -18.77
CA THR A 225 20.87 -11.35 -19.31
C THR A 225 19.62 -10.67 -19.89
N SER A 226 19.11 -9.63 -19.23
CA SER A 226 17.96 -8.87 -19.74
C SER A 226 18.27 -8.23 -21.09
N LEU A 227 19.46 -7.66 -21.25
CA LEU A 227 19.90 -7.02 -22.49
C LEU A 227 20.04 -8.04 -23.62
N SER A 228 20.61 -9.23 -23.37
CA SER A 228 20.72 -10.31 -24.38
C SER A 228 19.36 -10.84 -24.82
N LEU A 229 18.34 -10.73 -23.97
CA LEU A 229 16.94 -11.05 -24.29
C LEU A 229 16.15 -9.87 -24.87
N GLY A 230 16.81 -8.75 -25.23
CA GLY A 230 16.21 -7.58 -25.85
C GLY A 230 15.53 -6.60 -24.89
N VAL A 231 15.70 -6.77 -23.56
CA VAL A 231 15.12 -5.88 -22.57
C VAL A 231 16.18 -4.91 -22.02
N ASN A 232 15.98 -3.61 -22.23
CA ASN A 232 16.82 -2.60 -21.62
C ASN A 232 16.47 -2.42 -20.13
N ALA A 233 17.20 -3.12 -19.25
CA ALA A 233 16.94 -3.16 -17.81
C ALA A 233 16.94 -1.77 -17.18
N LYS A 234 17.85 -0.85 -17.57
CA LYS A 234 17.91 0.52 -17.07
C LYS A 234 16.64 1.30 -17.37
N LYS A 235 16.18 1.30 -18.65
CA LYS A 235 14.95 2.01 -19.07
C LYS A 235 13.73 1.46 -18.35
N MET A 236 13.60 0.13 -18.29
CA MET A 236 12.47 -0.53 -17.66
C MET A 236 12.47 -0.33 -16.14
N ARG A 237 13.63 -0.32 -15.48
CA ARG A 237 13.77 -0.01 -14.05
C ARG A 237 13.26 1.38 -13.74
N ILE A 238 13.71 2.40 -14.49
CA ILE A 238 13.26 3.79 -14.31
C ILE A 238 11.74 3.89 -14.54
N PHE A 239 11.22 3.27 -15.61
CA PHE A 239 9.78 3.24 -15.89
C PHE A 239 8.97 2.67 -14.73
N PHE A 240 9.34 1.49 -14.23
CA PHE A 240 8.63 0.85 -13.13
C PHE A 240 8.76 1.62 -11.81
N ILE A 241 9.92 2.21 -11.52
CA ILE A 241 10.08 3.08 -10.35
C ILE A 241 9.13 4.27 -10.44
N ILE A 242 9.09 4.98 -11.56
CA ILE A 242 8.23 6.15 -11.74
C ILE A 242 6.75 5.78 -11.60
N VAL A 243 6.29 4.72 -12.27
CA VAL A 243 4.88 4.31 -12.22
C VAL A 243 4.49 3.83 -10.82
N SER A 244 5.30 2.98 -10.19
CA SER A 244 5.03 2.50 -8.83
C SER A 244 5.05 3.65 -7.82
N SER A 245 5.97 4.59 -7.97
CA SER A 245 6.09 5.76 -7.12
C SER A 245 4.90 6.70 -7.25
N PHE A 246 4.44 6.94 -8.47
CA PHE A 246 3.27 7.78 -8.72
C PHE A 246 2.01 7.22 -8.06
N ILE A 247 1.79 5.91 -8.21
CA ILE A 247 0.66 5.23 -7.58
C ILE A 247 0.76 5.29 -6.05
N THR A 248 1.94 4.96 -5.50
CA THR A 248 2.14 5.03 -4.04
C THR A 248 1.98 6.46 -3.52
N ALA A 249 2.45 7.48 -4.26
CA ALA A 249 2.27 8.88 -3.89
C ALA A 249 0.79 9.26 -3.77
N ILE A 250 -0.04 8.84 -4.73
CA ILE A 250 -1.48 9.05 -4.65
C ILE A 250 -2.07 8.31 -3.44
N LEU A 251 -1.75 7.02 -3.25
CA LEU A 251 -2.25 6.26 -2.11
C LEU A 251 -1.90 6.94 -0.78
N VAL A 252 -0.61 7.29 -0.58
CA VAL A 252 -0.14 7.94 0.64
C VAL A 252 -0.83 9.29 0.86
N SER A 253 -1.07 10.05 -0.18
CA SER A 253 -1.75 11.34 -0.06
C SER A 253 -3.20 11.22 0.42
N PHE A 254 -3.89 10.13 0.08
CA PHE A 254 -5.26 9.87 0.51
C PHE A 254 -5.37 9.18 1.87
N VAL A 255 -4.53 8.17 2.13
CA VAL A 255 -4.67 7.30 3.31
C VAL A 255 -3.50 7.36 4.28
N GLY A 256 -2.48 8.19 4.01
CA GLY A 256 -1.25 8.26 4.79
C GLY A 256 -0.33 7.06 4.56
N ILE A 257 0.68 6.90 5.42
CA ILE A 257 1.72 5.88 5.24
C ILE A 257 1.23 4.55 5.83
N ILE A 258 1.20 3.49 4.99
CA ILE A 258 0.82 2.13 5.37
C ILE A 258 1.93 1.19 4.92
N GLY A 259 2.84 0.87 5.82
CA GLY A 259 3.99 0.00 5.53
C GLY A 259 3.71 -1.49 5.63
N PHE A 260 4.72 -2.29 5.27
CA PHE A 260 4.79 -3.75 5.35
C PHE A 260 3.87 -4.55 4.41
N VAL A 261 2.74 -4.02 3.97
CA VAL A 261 1.84 -4.72 3.04
C VAL A 261 2.55 -5.01 1.72
N ASP A 262 3.30 -4.04 1.21
CA ASP A 262 4.12 -4.11 0.00
C ASP A 262 5.31 -5.09 0.12
N LEU A 263 5.79 -5.36 1.33
CA LEU A 263 6.87 -6.30 1.59
C LEU A 263 6.36 -7.74 1.81
N VAL A 264 5.37 -7.88 2.67
CA VAL A 264 4.88 -9.18 3.16
C VAL A 264 4.10 -9.93 2.07
N SER A 265 3.16 -9.21 1.40
CA SER A 265 2.25 -9.84 0.45
C SER A 265 2.95 -10.50 -0.74
N PRO A 266 3.85 -9.82 -1.48
CA PRO A 266 4.54 -10.44 -2.60
C PRO A 266 5.44 -11.60 -2.18
N HIS A 267 6.05 -11.51 -1.00
CA HIS A 267 6.91 -12.58 -0.48
C HIS A 267 6.12 -13.87 -0.24
N ILE A 268 4.99 -13.78 0.46
CA ILE A 268 4.11 -14.93 0.72
C ILE A 268 3.59 -15.51 -0.59
N VAL A 269 3.13 -14.66 -1.49
CA VAL A 269 2.56 -15.08 -2.78
C VAL A 269 3.57 -15.83 -3.62
N ARG A 270 4.82 -15.35 -3.73
CA ARG A 270 5.87 -16.07 -4.45
C ARG A 270 6.16 -17.45 -3.84
N LYS A 271 6.10 -17.58 -2.53
CA LYS A 271 6.28 -18.87 -1.84
C LYS A 271 5.15 -19.86 -2.13
N ILE A 272 3.91 -19.38 -2.31
CA ILE A 272 2.72 -20.23 -2.51
C ILE A 272 2.46 -20.54 -3.99
N PHE A 273 2.57 -19.51 -4.85
CA PHE A 273 2.17 -19.57 -6.27
C PHE A 273 3.35 -19.62 -7.24
N GLY A 274 4.59 -19.45 -6.73
CA GLY A 274 5.79 -19.41 -7.54
C GLY A 274 6.19 -17.97 -7.95
N ALA A 275 7.36 -17.86 -8.58
CA ALA A 275 7.97 -16.58 -8.90
C ALA A 275 7.49 -15.93 -10.20
N LYS A 276 6.81 -16.67 -11.11
CA LYS A 276 6.34 -16.16 -12.41
C LYS A 276 5.34 -15.02 -12.20
N HIS A 277 5.63 -13.86 -12.79
CA HIS A 277 4.85 -12.63 -12.56
C HIS A 277 3.42 -12.72 -13.08
N ILE A 278 3.14 -13.49 -14.14
CA ILE A 278 1.78 -13.68 -14.66
C ILE A 278 0.81 -14.24 -13.60
N ALA A 279 1.29 -15.06 -12.67
CA ALA A 279 0.49 -15.59 -11.57
C ALA A 279 0.68 -14.75 -10.29
N ALA A 280 1.91 -14.31 -10.02
CA ALA A 280 2.26 -13.64 -8.79
C ALA A 280 1.64 -12.23 -8.67
N ILE A 281 1.49 -11.48 -9.78
CA ILE A 281 0.90 -10.13 -9.79
C ILE A 281 -0.56 -10.17 -9.29
N PRO A 282 -1.50 -10.89 -9.93
CA PRO A 282 -2.89 -10.87 -9.49
C PRO A 282 -3.07 -11.48 -8.10
N MET A 283 -2.29 -12.53 -7.77
CA MET A 283 -2.36 -13.13 -6.42
C MET A 283 -1.82 -12.19 -5.35
N SER A 284 -0.80 -11.36 -5.67
CA SER A 284 -0.31 -10.34 -4.74
C SER A 284 -1.35 -9.26 -4.48
N ALA A 285 -2.06 -8.81 -5.50
CA ALA A 285 -3.15 -7.85 -5.33
C ALA A 285 -4.25 -8.40 -4.40
N LEU A 286 -4.70 -9.64 -4.63
CA LEU A 286 -5.72 -10.28 -3.80
C LEU A 286 -5.25 -10.47 -2.35
N PHE A 287 -4.02 -10.96 -2.16
CA PHE A 287 -3.47 -11.20 -0.84
C PHE A 287 -3.21 -9.88 -0.09
N GLY A 288 -2.69 -8.84 -0.77
CA GLY A 288 -2.47 -7.53 -0.17
C GLY A 288 -3.77 -6.86 0.28
N GLY A 289 -4.82 -6.95 -0.55
CA GLY A 289 -6.15 -6.47 -0.20
C GLY A 289 -6.74 -7.19 1.02
N MET A 290 -6.63 -8.52 1.05
CA MET A 290 -7.04 -9.34 2.20
C MET A 290 -6.27 -8.96 3.47
N LEU A 291 -4.96 -8.84 3.38
CA LEU A 291 -4.09 -8.53 4.52
C LEU A 291 -4.42 -7.15 5.11
N LEU A 292 -4.66 -6.14 4.28
CA LEU A 292 -5.02 -4.82 4.78
C LEU A 292 -6.45 -4.78 5.34
N ASN A 293 -7.40 -5.54 4.79
CA ASN A 293 -8.73 -5.71 5.41
C ASN A 293 -8.64 -6.34 6.80
N ILE A 294 -7.82 -7.36 6.98
CA ILE A 294 -7.59 -7.98 8.29
C ILE A 294 -6.95 -6.98 9.26
N ALA A 295 -5.93 -6.25 8.82
CA ALA A 295 -5.30 -5.20 9.63
C ALA A 295 -6.30 -4.10 10.02
N ASP A 296 -7.22 -3.74 9.12
CA ASP A 296 -8.27 -2.77 9.41
C ASP A 296 -9.27 -3.27 10.47
N ILE A 297 -9.61 -4.56 10.49
CA ILE A 297 -10.43 -5.15 11.56
C ILE A 297 -9.71 -4.95 12.90
N PHE A 298 -8.42 -5.31 12.98
CA PHE A 298 -7.64 -5.10 14.22
C PHE A 298 -7.59 -3.63 14.63
N SER A 299 -7.39 -2.71 13.67
CA SER A 299 -7.41 -1.25 13.93
C SER A 299 -8.67 -0.78 14.65
N ARG A 300 -9.81 -1.44 14.40
CA ARG A 300 -11.13 -1.07 14.95
C ARG A 300 -11.49 -1.74 16.28
N ILE A 301 -10.83 -2.88 16.61
CA ILE A 301 -11.20 -3.67 17.79
C ILE A 301 -10.17 -3.63 18.92
N MET A 302 -8.91 -3.23 18.64
CA MET A 302 -7.83 -3.27 19.64
C MET A 302 -8.06 -2.29 20.79
N VAL A 303 -8.71 -1.16 20.56
CA VAL A 303 -9.03 -0.17 21.60
C VAL A 303 -10.51 0.18 21.50
N GLN A 304 -11.24 -0.01 22.61
CA GLN A 304 -12.66 0.33 22.67
C GLN A 304 -12.86 1.84 22.51
N GLY A 305 -13.74 2.23 21.60
CA GLY A 305 -14.09 3.63 21.35
C GLY A 305 -13.08 4.43 20.53
N ALA A 306 -11.94 3.85 20.15
CA ALA A 306 -10.95 4.51 19.30
C ALA A 306 -10.50 3.61 18.14
N ASN A 307 -10.26 4.21 16.99
CA ASN A 307 -9.64 3.51 15.87
C ASN A 307 -8.12 3.79 15.90
N ILE A 308 -7.31 2.74 16.03
CA ILE A 308 -5.86 2.86 15.92
C ILE A 308 -5.49 3.19 14.47
N PRO A 309 -4.55 4.12 14.21
CA PRO A 309 -4.03 4.34 12.87
C PRO A 309 -3.55 3.04 12.22
N ILE A 310 -3.96 2.80 10.98
CA ILE A 310 -3.74 1.52 10.29
C ILE A 310 -2.25 1.21 10.08
N GLY A 311 -1.43 2.24 9.89
CA GLY A 311 0.03 2.10 9.74
C GLY A 311 0.70 1.50 10.98
N ILE A 312 0.19 1.80 12.19
CA ILE A 312 0.67 1.19 13.43
C ILE A 312 0.37 -0.31 13.43
N VAL A 313 -0.86 -0.70 13.07
CA VAL A 313 -1.29 -2.11 13.07
C VAL A 313 -0.49 -2.92 12.05
N THR A 314 -0.33 -2.38 10.83
CA THR A 314 0.44 -3.07 9.79
C THR A 314 1.91 -3.21 10.16
N ALA A 315 2.50 -2.23 10.86
CA ALA A 315 3.88 -2.30 11.35
C ALA A 315 4.04 -3.32 12.48
N LEU A 316 3.11 -3.35 13.44
CA LEU A 316 3.14 -4.31 14.55
C LEU A 316 3.01 -5.78 14.09
N ILE A 317 2.23 -6.03 13.04
CA ILE A 317 2.09 -7.37 12.46
C ILE A 317 3.23 -7.67 11.49
N GLY A 318 3.57 -6.71 10.65
CA GLY A 318 4.48 -6.91 9.53
C GLY A 318 5.95 -7.04 9.95
N ALA A 319 6.43 -6.25 10.92
CA ALA A 319 7.83 -6.27 11.32
C ALA A 319 8.24 -7.61 11.98
N PRO A 320 7.51 -8.17 12.96
CA PRO A 320 7.84 -9.47 13.53
C PRO A 320 7.74 -10.61 12.50
N PHE A 321 6.71 -10.56 11.64
CA PHE A 321 6.55 -11.55 10.58
C PHE A 321 7.71 -11.53 9.59
N PHE A 322 8.20 -10.35 9.25
CA PHE A 322 9.31 -10.19 8.33
C PHE A 322 10.64 -10.67 8.95
N LEU A 323 10.87 -10.38 10.23
CA LEU A 323 12.01 -10.91 10.98
C LEU A 323 12.00 -12.44 11.02
N TYR A 324 10.85 -13.05 11.27
CA TYR A 324 10.70 -14.51 11.26
C TYR A 324 11.08 -15.12 9.90
N ILE A 325 10.59 -14.53 8.80
CA ILE A 325 10.95 -15.01 7.45
C ILE A 325 12.46 -14.89 7.20
N PHE A 326 13.07 -13.77 7.60
CA PHE A 326 14.48 -13.53 7.37
C PHE A 326 15.38 -14.49 8.14
N LEU A 327 15.04 -14.81 9.38
CA LEU A 327 15.77 -15.77 10.20
C LEU A 327 15.67 -17.19 9.64
N ASN A 328 14.49 -17.61 9.21
CA ASN A 328 14.29 -18.95 8.65
C ASN A 328 14.98 -19.16 7.30
N ASN A 329 15.08 -18.13 6.47
CA ASN A 329 15.80 -18.22 5.21
C ASN A 329 17.32 -18.36 5.41
N LYS A 330 17.91 -17.80 6.48
CA LYS A 330 19.30 -18.02 6.86
C LYS A 330 19.56 -19.47 7.30
N ALA A 331 18.62 -20.07 8.05
CA ALA A 331 18.75 -21.45 8.49
C ALA A 331 18.75 -22.44 7.32
N ALA A 332 17.94 -22.18 6.27
CA ALA A 332 17.90 -22.98 5.06
C ALA A 332 19.12 -22.80 4.13
N GLY A 333 19.79 -21.64 4.17
CA GLY A 333 21.00 -21.34 3.39
C GLY A 333 22.28 -21.94 3.98
N ASN A 334 22.31 -22.21 5.29
CA ASN A 334 23.44 -22.86 5.96
C ASN A 334 23.44 -24.40 5.89
N GLN A 335 22.42 -24.99 5.23
CA GLN A 335 22.32 -26.45 5.01
C GLN A 335 22.67 -26.86 3.57
N LYS A 336 23.18 -25.95 2.75
CA LYS A 336 23.76 -26.21 1.43
C LYS A 336 25.23 -25.77 1.42
#